data_c482a2adf7a947ba89cc32035f464d82
#
_entry.id   c482a2adf7a947ba89cc32035f464d82
#
_cell.length_a   1.000
_cell.length_b   1.000
_cell.length_c   1.000
_cell.angle_alpha   90.00
_cell.angle_beta   90.00
_cell.angle_gamma   90.00
#
_symmetry.space_group_name_H-M   'P 1'
#
loop_
_entity.id
_entity.type
_entity.pdbx_description
1 polymer ?
#
loop_
_entity_poly.entity_id
_entity_poly.type
_entity_poly.pdbx_seq_one_letter_code
_entity_poly.pdbx_strand_id
1 'polypeptide(L)'
;MPEMVERALLLMDTILREFHVRHWKIHTPSASDRTKNSVIVDGVEIFFTITEHRRQERVKSESRWTTWDYRYHSTGNLRFQFGTYSWMHEIKDNKRASLEERVPELIEGISKEVARVKQVEIDRKHREHIERLENQLSDLVRKAIDYNHQCDKRFRHYIAQYEEALRIRNFVKELRANEYSEHYLKERADWLTWLESKADRIDPIKQQKSLDFSVPAY
;
A
#
# COMPACT_ATOMS: atom_id res chain seq x y z
N MET A 1 13.67 -43.50 -26.06
CA MET A 1 14.21 -42.32 -25.39
C MET A 1 14.85 -41.29 -26.34
N PRO A 2 15.70 -41.63 -27.31
CA PRO A 2 16.21 -40.63 -28.26
C PRO A 2 15.12 -39.93 -29.08
N GLU A 3 14.11 -40.63 -29.52
CA GLU A 3 12.97 -40.09 -30.29
C GLU A 3 12.19 -38.98 -29.57
N MET A 4 12.03 -39.08 -28.25
CA MET A 4 11.36 -38.03 -27.46
C MET A 4 12.17 -36.75 -27.33
N VAL A 5 13.49 -36.87 -27.24
CA VAL A 5 14.39 -35.71 -27.21
C VAL A 5 14.38 -34.99 -28.56
N GLU A 6 14.44 -35.75 -29.66
CA GLU A 6 14.37 -35.20 -31.01
C GLU A 6 13.04 -34.51 -31.25
N ARG A 7 11.93 -35.13 -30.86
CA ARG A 7 10.61 -34.53 -30.95
C ARG A 7 10.51 -33.23 -30.12
N ALA A 8 11.03 -33.20 -28.89
CA ALA A 8 11.04 -32.02 -28.06
C ALA A 8 11.88 -30.87 -28.65
N LEU A 9 13.02 -31.20 -29.32
CA LEU A 9 13.85 -30.23 -30.00
C LEU A 9 13.16 -29.63 -31.23
N LEU A 10 12.52 -30.44 -32.05
CA LEU A 10 11.75 -29.99 -33.22
C LEU A 10 10.56 -29.07 -32.80
N LEU A 11 9.84 -29.46 -31.74
CA LEU A 11 8.78 -28.65 -31.19
C LEU A 11 9.31 -27.30 -30.65
N MET A 12 10.45 -27.32 -29.95
CA MET A 12 11.09 -26.09 -29.45
C MET A 12 11.48 -25.17 -30.61
N ASP A 13 12.12 -25.72 -31.66
CA ASP A 13 12.47 -24.93 -32.85
C ASP A 13 11.24 -24.28 -33.48
N THR A 14 10.15 -25.01 -33.60
CA THR A 14 8.88 -24.50 -34.13
C THR A 14 8.35 -23.33 -33.27
N ILE A 15 8.34 -23.48 -31.95
CA ILE A 15 7.91 -22.43 -31.02
C ILE A 15 8.83 -21.21 -31.10
N LEU A 16 10.13 -21.40 -31.14
CA LEU A 16 11.09 -20.29 -31.21
C LEU A 16 10.97 -19.53 -32.55
N ARG A 17 10.66 -20.20 -33.65
CA ARG A 17 10.33 -19.54 -34.94
C ARG A 17 9.08 -18.70 -34.85
N GLU A 18 8.04 -19.20 -34.19
CA GLU A 18 6.80 -18.43 -33.94
C GLU A 18 7.07 -17.19 -33.06
N PHE A 19 7.93 -17.28 -32.06
CA PHE A 19 8.35 -16.11 -31.29
C PHE A 19 9.11 -15.10 -32.15
N HIS A 20 9.99 -15.57 -33.00
CA HIS A 20 10.76 -14.71 -33.92
C HIS A 20 9.86 -13.97 -34.92
N VAL A 21 8.91 -14.66 -35.53
CA VAL A 21 7.93 -14.06 -36.46
C VAL A 21 7.12 -12.93 -35.78
N ARG A 22 6.87 -13.05 -34.50
CA ARG A 22 6.15 -12.03 -33.68
C ARG A 22 7.07 -10.97 -33.09
N HIS A 23 8.36 -11.03 -33.41
CA HIS A 23 9.37 -10.12 -32.83
C HIS A 23 9.47 -10.18 -31.29
N TRP A 24 9.12 -11.31 -30.69
CA TRP A 24 9.28 -11.53 -29.27
C TRP A 24 10.75 -11.80 -28.96
N LYS A 25 11.28 -11.18 -27.91
CA LYS A 25 12.67 -11.33 -27.51
C LYS A 25 12.85 -12.58 -26.67
N ILE A 26 13.71 -13.49 -27.13
CA ILE A 26 14.02 -14.74 -26.43
C ILE A 26 15.26 -14.50 -25.56
N HIS A 27 15.17 -14.92 -24.30
CA HIS A 27 16.29 -14.97 -23.38
C HIS A 27 16.56 -16.43 -23.01
N THR A 28 17.76 -16.88 -23.38
CA THR A 28 18.25 -18.22 -23.07
C THR A 28 19.35 -18.09 -22.02
N PRO A 29 19.19 -18.64 -20.81
CA PRO A 29 20.19 -18.55 -19.77
C PRO A 29 21.48 -19.28 -20.21
N SER A 30 22.62 -18.79 -19.71
CA SER A 30 23.89 -19.50 -19.90
C SER A 30 23.87 -20.81 -19.10
N ALA A 31 24.76 -21.76 -19.50
CA ALA A 31 24.85 -23.07 -18.85
C ALA A 31 25.15 -23.00 -17.32
N SER A 32 25.69 -21.90 -16.86
CA SER A 32 25.97 -21.63 -15.44
C SER A 32 24.76 -21.03 -14.68
N ASP A 33 23.77 -20.57 -15.41
CA ASP A 33 22.60 -19.92 -14.83
C ASP A 33 21.47 -20.94 -14.63
N ARG A 34 20.93 -21.02 -13.41
CA ARG A 34 19.79 -21.89 -13.09
C ARG A 34 18.45 -21.31 -13.52
N THR A 35 18.47 -20.18 -14.23
CA THR A 35 17.26 -19.54 -14.73
C THR A 35 16.64 -20.39 -15.86
N LYS A 36 15.33 -20.29 -16.01
CA LYS A 36 14.57 -20.96 -17.08
C LYS A 36 14.65 -20.13 -18.36
N ASN A 37 14.47 -20.78 -19.52
CA ASN A 37 14.24 -20.05 -20.76
C ASN A 37 13.05 -19.08 -20.58
N SER A 38 13.18 -17.89 -21.13
CA SER A 38 12.10 -16.89 -21.08
C SER A 38 11.90 -16.19 -22.42
N VAL A 39 10.72 -15.69 -22.61
CA VAL A 39 10.34 -14.83 -23.73
C VAL A 39 9.81 -13.50 -23.18
N ILE A 40 10.29 -12.41 -23.75
CA ILE A 40 9.83 -11.06 -23.39
C ILE A 40 8.84 -10.58 -24.43
N VAL A 41 7.61 -10.40 -24.00
CA VAL A 41 6.49 -9.94 -24.82
C VAL A 41 5.96 -8.63 -24.25
N ASP A 42 6.06 -7.56 -25.01
CA ASP A 42 5.63 -6.21 -24.60
C ASP A 42 6.16 -5.78 -23.22
N GLY A 43 7.41 -6.12 -22.92
CA GLY A 43 8.07 -5.79 -21.66
C GLY A 43 7.75 -6.73 -20.48
N VAL A 44 6.92 -7.76 -20.68
CA VAL A 44 6.64 -8.80 -19.68
C VAL A 44 7.45 -10.03 -19.97
N GLU A 45 8.16 -10.55 -18.99
CA GLU A 45 8.97 -11.77 -19.09
C GLU A 45 8.12 -12.99 -18.70
N ILE A 46 8.01 -13.94 -19.63
CA ILE A 46 7.30 -15.21 -19.46
C ILE A 46 8.31 -16.36 -19.55
N PHE A 47 8.42 -17.12 -18.48
CA PHE A 47 9.24 -18.33 -18.45
C PHE A 47 8.53 -19.47 -19.14
N PHE A 48 9.32 -20.31 -19.80
CA PHE A 48 8.75 -21.49 -20.45
C PHE A 48 9.72 -22.69 -20.38
N THR A 49 9.14 -23.89 -20.46
CA THR A 49 9.89 -25.13 -20.50
C THR A 49 9.09 -26.24 -21.20
N ILE A 50 9.78 -27.12 -21.90
CA ILE A 50 9.24 -28.38 -22.44
C ILE A 50 9.79 -29.51 -21.60
N THR A 51 8.90 -30.35 -21.09
CA THR A 51 9.27 -31.54 -20.33
C THR A 51 8.42 -32.72 -20.74
N GLU A 52 8.89 -33.92 -20.52
CA GLU A 52 8.06 -35.09 -20.64
C GLU A 52 7.08 -35.19 -19.47
N HIS A 53 5.82 -35.46 -19.79
CA HIS A 53 4.81 -35.73 -18.75
C HIS A 53 5.12 -37.12 -18.15
N ARG A 54 5.32 -37.16 -16.84
CA ARG A 54 5.58 -38.40 -16.10
C ARG A 54 4.35 -38.77 -15.26
N ARG A 55 3.97 -40.03 -15.34
CA ARG A 55 2.95 -40.58 -14.45
C ARG A 55 3.58 -40.91 -13.11
N GLN A 56 3.01 -40.41 -12.06
CA GLN A 56 3.43 -40.72 -10.70
C GLN A 56 2.64 -41.91 -10.19
N GLU A 57 3.37 -42.93 -9.73
CA GLU A 57 2.80 -44.09 -9.06
C GLU A 57 3.23 -44.09 -7.59
N ARG A 58 2.29 -44.27 -6.69
CA ARG A 58 2.53 -44.36 -5.26
C ARG A 58 2.85 -45.80 -4.90
N VAL A 59 4.03 -46.04 -4.38
CA VAL A 59 4.53 -47.35 -3.99
C VAL A 59 4.80 -47.39 -2.50
N LYS A 60 4.57 -48.53 -1.84
CA LYS A 60 4.89 -48.66 -0.41
C LYS A 60 6.41 -48.54 -0.22
N SER A 61 6.82 -47.63 0.65
CA SER A 61 8.24 -47.38 0.90
C SER A 61 8.85 -48.55 1.72
N GLU A 62 10.07 -48.88 1.36
CA GLU A 62 10.91 -49.79 2.17
C GLU A 62 11.66 -49.04 3.28
N SER A 63 11.54 -47.71 3.32
CA SER A 63 12.18 -46.85 4.32
C SER A 63 11.45 -46.89 5.66
N ARG A 64 12.19 -46.88 6.73
CA ARG A 64 11.66 -46.78 8.13
C ARG A 64 10.99 -45.43 8.43
N TRP A 65 11.25 -44.39 7.61
CA TRP A 65 10.88 -43.00 7.87
C TRP A 65 9.74 -42.49 7.00
N THR A 66 9.46 -43.16 5.88
CA THR A 66 8.39 -42.78 4.96
C THR A 66 7.48 -43.97 4.69
N THR A 67 6.17 -43.75 4.75
CA THR A 67 5.18 -44.81 4.48
C THR A 67 5.06 -45.09 2.99
N TRP A 68 5.38 -44.12 2.14
CA TRP A 68 5.19 -44.16 0.70
C TRP A 68 6.34 -43.52 -0.04
N ASP A 69 6.73 -44.15 -1.15
CA ASP A 69 7.64 -43.64 -2.17
C ASP A 69 6.88 -43.38 -3.45
N TYR A 70 7.46 -42.56 -4.32
CA TYR A 70 6.86 -42.19 -5.60
C TYR A 70 7.79 -42.64 -6.72
N ARG A 71 7.27 -43.51 -7.62
CA ARG A 71 7.94 -43.88 -8.86
C ARG A 71 7.37 -43.07 -10.00
N TYR A 72 8.23 -42.57 -10.85
CA TYR A 72 7.87 -41.79 -12.02
C TYR A 72 8.09 -42.61 -13.29
N HIS A 73 7.02 -42.80 -14.03
CA HIS A 73 7.04 -43.52 -15.28
C HIS A 73 6.93 -42.54 -16.44
N SER A 74 7.79 -42.69 -17.46
CA SER A 74 7.70 -41.98 -18.73
C SER A 74 6.37 -42.34 -19.41
N THR A 75 5.66 -41.32 -19.91
CA THR A 75 4.39 -41.49 -20.60
C THR A 75 4.50 -41.35 -22.12
N GLY A 76 5.65 -40.89 -22.62
CA GLY A 76 5.83 -40.57 -24.04
C GLY A 76 5.08 -39.30 -24.48
N ASN A 77 4.49 -38.58 -23.57
CA ASN A 77 3.77 -37.35 -23.86
C ASN A 77 4.59 -36.12 -23.43
N LEU A 78 4.67 -35.12 -24.29
CA LEU A 78 5.26 -33.83 -23.96
C LEU A 78 4.27 -32.93 -23.26
N ARG A 79 4.81 -32.04 -22.44
CA ARG A 79 4.10 -30.91 -21.85
C ARG A 79 4.90 -29.63 -22.00
N PHE A 80 4.23 -28.57 -22.35
CA PHE A 80 4.76 -27.21 -22.35
C PHE A 80 4.21 -26.46 -21.17
N GLN A 81 5.09 -25.88 -20.37
CA GLN A 81 4.73 -25.03 -19.24
C GLN A 81 5.21 -23.62 -19.50
N PHE A 82 4.39 -22.64 -19.24
CA PHE A 82 4.71 -21.22 -19.39
C PHE A 82 4.03 -20.37 -18.34
N GLY A 83 4.62 -19.24 -18.01
CA GLY A 83 4.04 -18.32 -17.03
C GLY A 83 5.09 -17.47 -16.32
N THR A 84 4.68 -16.88 -15.23
CA THR A 84 5.57 -16.11 -14.32
C THR A 84 6.11 -17.02 -13.21
N TYR A 85 7.03 -16.52 -12.38
CA TYR A 85 7.56 -17.27 -11.23
C TYR A 85 6.47 -17.80 -10.29
N SER A 86 5.38 -17.07 -10.16
CA SER A 86 4.32 -17.38 -9.21
C SER A 86 3.20 -18.25 -9.78
N TRP A 87 3.11 -18.33 -11.11
CA TRP A 87 2.00 -19.01 -11.77
C TRP A 87 2.45 -19.60 -13.12
N MET A 88 2.23 -20.91 -13.29
CA MET A 88 2.59 -21.64 -14.52
C MET A 88 1.33 -22.28 -15.10
N HIS A 89 1.10 -22.02 -16.38
CA HIS A 89 0.13 -22.73 -17.20
C HIS A 89 0.77 -23.96 -17.81
N GLU A 90 -0.04 -24.98 -18.09
CA GLU A 90 0.41 -26.21 -18.70
C GLU A 90 -0.49 -26.58 -19.89
N ILE A 91 0.14 -26.87 -21.01
CA ILE A 91 -0.49 -27.50 -22.16
C ILE A 91 0.29 -28.78 -22.45
N LYS A 92 -0.41 -29.89 -22.67
CA LYS A 92 0.20 -31.22 -22.86
C LYS A 92 -0.42 -31.97 -24.01
N ASP A 93 0.33 -32.93 -24.53
CA ASP A 93 -0.22 -33.93 -25.43
C ASP A 93 -1.47 -34.57 -24.86
N ASN A 94 -2.45 -34.76 -25.67
CA ASN A 94 -3.63 -35.53 -25.33
C ASN A 94 -4.00 -36.52 -26.46
N LYS A 95 -5.01 -37.34 -26.21
CA LYS A 95 -5.51 -38.34 -27.17
C LYS A 95 -6.00 -37.77 -28.51
N ARG A 96 -6.33 -36.47 -28.55
CA ARG A 96 -6.98 -35.81 -29.70
C ARG A 96 -5.98 -34.97 -30.51
N ALA A 97 -4.99 -34.39 -29.87
CA ALA A 97 -4.04 -33.47 -30.48
C ALA A 97 -2.65 -33.58 -29.85
N SER A 98 -1.63 -33.52 -30.64
CA SER A 98 -0.24 -33.39 -30.22
C SER A 98 0.10 -31.94 -29.86
N LEU A 99 1.20 -31.69 -29.16
CA LEU A 99 1.64 -30.31 -28.85
C LEU A 99 1.99 -29.51 -30.10
N GLU A 100 2.47 -30.19 -31.14
CA GLU A 100 2.78 -29.60 -32.45
C GLU A 100 1.54 -28.95 -33.09
N GLU A 101 0.39 -29.61 -32.99
CA GLU A 101 -0.88 -29.10 -33.49
C GLU A 101 -1.45 -27.97 -32.62
N ARG A 102 -0.99 -27.89 -31.37
CA ARG A 102 -1.45 -26.90 -30.35
C ARG A 102 -0.50 -25.71 -30.22
N VAL A 103 0.49 -25.54 -31.09
CA VAL A 103 1.37 -24.35 -31.06
C VAL A 103 0.59 -23.02 -31.12
N PRO A 104 -0.46 -22.87 -31.95
CA PRO A 104 -1.27 -21.65 -31.96
C PRO A 104 -1.93 -21.37 -30.58
N GLU A 105 -2.41 -22.41 -29.90
CA GLU A 105 -2.99 -22.31 -28.54
C GLU A 105 -1.93 -21.90 -27.51
N LEU A 106 -0.70 -22.39 -27.64
CA LEU A 106 0.42 -21.98 -26.80
C LEU A 106 0.72 -20.48 -26.93
N ILE A 107 0.79 -19.99 -28.15
CA ILE A 107 1.06 -18.58 -28.44
C ILE A 107 -0.06 -17.68 -27.91
N GLU A 108 -1.31 -18.09 -28.12
CA GLU A 108 -2.47 -17.38 -27.55
C GLU A 108 -2.46 -17.39 -26.02
N GLY A 109 -2.10 -18.53 -25.41
CA GLY A 109 -1.94 -18.67 -23.97
C GLY A 109 -0.90 -17.72 -23.38
N ILE A 110 0.28 -17.62 -24.03
CA ILE A 110 1.32 -16.66 -23.64
C ILE A 110 0.81 -15.22 -23.75
N SER A 111 0.13 -14.87 -24.85
CA SER A 111 -0.44 -13.53 -25.05
C SER A 111 -1.47 -13.18 -23.98
N LYS A 112 -2.34 -14.12 -23.63
CA LYS A 112 -3.33 -13.96 -22.54
C LYS A 112 -2.65 -13.76 -21.18
N GLU A 113 -1.60 -14.52 -20.91
CA GLU A 113 -0.82 -14.38 -19.67
C GLU A 113 -0.14 -13.00 -19.56
N VAL A 114 0.43 -12.51 -20.66
CA VAL A 114 1.00 -11.15 -20.72
C VAL A 114 -0.05 -10.10 -20.43
N ALA A 115 -1.25 -10.22 -21.04
CA ALA A 115 -2.34 -9.30 -20.77
C ALA A 115 -2.78 -9.34 -19.29
N ARG A 116 -2.86 -10.54 -18.71
CA ARG A 116 -3.19 -10.74 -17.29
C ARG A 116 -2.16 -10.07 -16.38
N VAL A 117 -0.88 -10.26 -16.64
CA VAL A 117 0.22 -9.65 -15.85
C VAL A 117 0.17 -8.14 -15.93
N LYS A 118 -0.05 -7.57 -17.12
CA LYS A 118 -0.20 -6.12 -17.31
C LYS A 118 -1.41 -5.58 -16.52
N GLN A 119 -2.55 -6.27 -16.55
CA GLN A 119 -3.74 -5.87 -15.81
C GLN A 119 -3.47 -5.87 -14.30
N VAL A 120 -2.85 -6.91 -13.76
CA VAL A 120 -2.48 -6.99 -12.34
C VAL A 120 -1.56 -5.83 -11.93
N GLU A 121 -0.62 -5.45 -12.79
CA GLU A 121 0.28 -4.32 -12.54
C GLU A 121 -0.45 -2.97 -12.54
N ILE A 122 -1.40 -2.77 -13.47
CA ILE A 122 -2.26 -1.57 -13.50
C ILE A 122 -3.10 -1.51 -12.23
N ASP A 123 -3.74 -2.60 -11.84
CA ASP A 123 -4.58 -2.67 -10.65
C ASP A 123 -3.76 -2.44 -9.36
N ARG A 124 -2.50 -2.92 -9.33
CA ARG A 124 -1.57 -2.64 -8.23
C ARG A 124 -1.26 -1.15 -8.11
N LYS A 125 -0.87 -0.52 -9.22
CA LYS A 125 -0.58 0.93 -9.26
C LYS A 125 -1.78 1.78 -8.87
N HIS A 126 -2.97 1.37 -9.31
CA HIS A 126 -4.21 2.05 -8.96
C HIS A 126 -4.51 1.97 -7.46
N ARG A 127 -4.37 0.79 -6.85
CA ARG A 127 -4.53 0.61 -5.39
C ARG A 127 -3.52 1.44 -4.60
N GLU A 128 -2.24 1.44 -4.99
CA GLU A 128 -1.19 2.24 -4.35
C GLU A 128 -1.48 3.75 -4.46
N HIS A 129 -2.12 4.18 -5.55
CA HIS A 129 -2.51 5.58 -5.72
C HIS A 129 -3.67 5.95 -4.80
N ILE A 130 -4.71 5.11 -4.72
CA ILE A 130 -5.86 5.30 -3.81
C ILE A 130 -5.36 5.36 -2.36
N GLU A 131 -4.57 4.41 -1.93
CA GLU A 131 -4.02 4.36 -0.57
C GLU A 131 -3.24 5.64 -0.21
N ARG A 132 -2.45 6.16 -1.17
CA ARG A 132 -1.77 7.45 -0.99
C ARG A 132 -2.74 8.61 -0.77
N LEU A 133 -3.81 8.69 -1.56
CA LEU A 133 -4.82 9.75 -1.42
C LEU A 133 -5.59 9.64 -0.10
N GLU A 134 -5.94 8.43 0.33
CA GLU A 134 -6.59 8.17 1.62
C GLU A 134 -5.72 8.59 2.80
N ASN A 135 -4.42 8.29 2.75
CA ASN A 135 -3.47 8.72 3.77
C ASN A 135 -3.33 10.24 3.81
N GLN A 136 -3.25 10.92 2.65
CA GLN A 136 -3.21 12.38 2.58
C GLN A 136 -4.48 13.02 3.15
N LEU A 137 -5.65 12.48 2.81
CA LEU A 137 -6.92 12.94 3.35
C LEU A 137 -7.00 12.76 4.86
N SER A 138 -6.58 11.61 5.36
CA SER A 138 -6.53 11.31 6.80
C SER A 138 -5.65 12.30 7.55
N ASP A 139 -4.47 12.63 7.00
CA ASP A 139 -3.57 13.62 7.59
C ASP A 139 -4.17 15.03 7.61
N LEU A 140 -4.88 15.43 6.54
CA LEU A 140 -5.56 16.72 6.50
C LEU A 140 -6.69 16.80 7.52
N VAL A 141 -7.50 15.76 7.64
CA VAL A 141 -8.58 15.67 8.65
C VAL A 141 -8.00 15.77 10.06
N ARG A 142 -6.91 15.04 10.34
CA ARG A 142 -6.22 15.10 11.63
C ARG A 142 -5.73 16.50 11.96
N LYS A 143 -5.08 17.17 11.00
CA LYS A 143 -4.62 18.56 11.18
C LYS A 143 -5.78 19.51 11.46
N ALA A 144 -6.93 19.35 10.78
CA ALA A 144 -8.11 20.17 11.01
C ALA A 144 -8.71 19.95 12.41
N ILE A 145 -8.75 18.69 12.88
CA ILE A 145 -9.19 18.35 14.24
C ILE A 145 -8.25 18.97 15.28
N ASP A 146 -6.95 18.81 15.12
CA ASP A 146 -5.94 19.36 16.03
C ASP A 146 -6.02 20.89 16.09
N TYR A 147 -6.21 21.55 14.94
CA TYR A 147 -6.42 22.99 14.88
C TYR A 147 -7.68 23.42 15.66
N ASN A 148 -8.82 22.74 15.46
CA ASN A 148 -10.04 23.04 16.19
C ASN A 148 -9.85 22.87 17.71
N HIS A 149 -9.19 21.81 18.15
CA HIS A 149 -8.88 21.63 19.57
C HIS A 149 -7.99 22.74 20.15
N GLN A 150 -7.02 23.22 19.37
CA GLN A 150 -6.18 24.33 19.79
C GLN A 150 -6.98 25.63 19.88
N CYS A 151 -7.87 25.90 18.93
CA CYS A 151 -8.78 27.05 18.98
C CYS A 151 -9.70 27.00 20.21
N ASP A 152 -10.33 25.86 20.48
CA ASP A 152 -11.17 25.66 21.66
C ASP A 152 -10.38 25.87 22.95
N LYS A 153 -9.17 25.34 23.05
CA LYS A 153 -8.32 25.53 24.24
C LYS A 153 -7.97 27.00 24.46
N ARG A 154 -7.62 27.72 23.39
CA ARG A 154 -7.34 29.17 23.46
C ARG A 154 -8.56 29.95 23.86
N PHE A 155 -9.72 29.65 23.26
CA PHE A 155 -10.97 30.29 23.55
C PHE A 155 -11.38 30.14 25.03
N ARG A 156 -11.33 28.91 25.55
CA ARG A 156 -11.61 28.66 27.00
C ARG A 156 -10.63 29.41 27.90
N HIS A 157 -9.38 29.51 27.52
CA HIS A 157 -8.39 30.27 28.28
C HIS A 157 -8.73 31.76 28.31
N TYR A 158 -9.13 32.35 27.18
CA TYR A 158 -9.55 33.75 27.11
C TYR A 158 -10.81 34.02 27.92
N ILE A 159 -11.81 33.12 27.86
CA ILE A 159 -13.02 33.25 28.70
C ILE A 159 -12.64 33.24 30.18
N ALA A 160 -11.82 32.30 30.62
CA ALA A 160 -11.39 32.21 32.01
C ALA A 160 -10.65 33.47 32.48
N GLN A 161 -9.76 34.02 31.65
CA GLN A 161 -9.10 35.30 31.96
C GLN A 161 -10.06 36.46 32.04
N TYR A 162 -11.01 36.53 31.12
CA TYR A 162 -12.05 37.60 31.15
C TYR A 162 -12.93 37.49 32.37
N GLU A 163 -13.41 36.30 32.72
CA GLU A 163 -14.22 36.06 33.92
C GLU A 163 -13.46 36.43 35.20
N GLU A 164 -12.18 36.09 35.31
CA GLU A 164 -11.33 36.46 36.45
C GLU A 164 -11.17 37.98 36.54
N ALA A 165 -10.96 38.69 35.45
CA ALA A 165 -10.92 40.15 35.41
C ALA A 165 -12.22 40.77 35.86
N LEU A 166 -13.38 40.24 35.41
CA LEU A 166 -14.68 40.68 35.85
C LEU A 166 -14.92 40.46 37.36
N ARG A 167 -14.53 39.30 37.88
CA ARG A 167 -14.63 38.98 39.32
C ARG A 167 -13.84 39.99 40.15
N ILE A 168 -12.61 40.29 39.73
CA ILE A 168 -11.76 41.27 40.43
C ILE A 168 -12.43 42.68 40.42
N ARG A 169 -12.92 43.11 39.23
CA ARG A 169 -13.57 44.42 39.10
C ARG A 169 -14.86 44.52 39.97
N ASN A 170 -15.67 43.47 39.97
CA ASN A 170 -16.89 43.42 40.78
C ASN A 170 -16.54 43.45 42.27
N PHE A 171 -15.53 42.70 42.71
CA PHE A 171 -15.05 42.70 44.07
C PHE A 171 -14.60 44.12 44.52
N VAL A 172 -13.81 44.80 43.69
CA VAL A 172 -13.37 46.17 43.95
C VAL A 172 -14.57 47.14 44.03
N LYS A 173 -15.54 46.96 43.12
CA LYS A 173 -16.78 47.76 43.11
C LYS A 173 -17.60 47.57 44.40
N GLU A 174 -17.77 46.33 44.85
CA GLU A 174 -18.48 46.00 46.09
C GLU A 174 -17.75 46.55 47.32
N LEU A 175 -16.43 46.48 47.35
CA LEU A 175 -15.67 47.08 48.44
C LEU A 175 -15.83 48.60 48.53
N ARG A 176 -15.92 49.28 47.38
CA ARG A 176 -16.15 50.74 47.32
C ARG A 176 -17.60 51.13 47.65
N ALA A 177 -18.58 50.27 47.36
CA ALA A 177 -20.00 50.51 47.60
C ALA A 177 -20.40 50.20 49.03
N ASN A 178 -19.71 49.33 49.74
CA ASN A 178 -19.97 49.09 51.16
C ASN A 178 -19.45 50.29 51.95
N GLU A 179 -20.26 50.76 52.93
CA GLU A 179 -19.95 51.91 53.79
C GLU A 179 -18.78 51.63 54.75
N TYR A 180 -17.64 51.29 54.22
CA TYR A 180 -16.40 51.29 54.98
C TYR A 180 -15.98 52.74 55.21
N SER A 181 -15.47 53.06 56.43
CA SER A 181 -15.03 54.41 56.76
C SER A 181 -14.01 54.90 55.69
N GLU A 182 -14.06 56.21 55.34
CA GLU A 182 -13.13 56.83 54.39
C GLU A 182 -11.64 56.52 54.73
N HIS A 183 -11.35 56.41 56.03
CA HIS A 183 -10.03 56.02 56.50
C HIS A 183 -9.58 54.63 56.05
N TYR A 184 -10.48 53.62 56.10
CA TYR A 184 -10.19 52.25 55.68
C TYR A 184 -9.93 52.16 54.16
N LEU A 185 -10.72 52.90 53.37
CA LEU A 185 -10.52 52.92 51.89
C LEU A 185 -9.23 53.67 51.53
N LYS A 186 -8.83 54.68 52.28
CA LYS A 186 -7.59 55.45 52.05
C LYS A 186 -6.34 54.65 52.36
N GLU A 187 -6.33 53.90 53.45
CA GLU A 187 -5.21 52.98 53.79
C GLU A 187 -5.03 51.86 52.78
N ARG A 188 -6.06 51.48 52.05
CA ARG A 188 -6.04 50.40 51.07
C ARG A 188 -6.07 50.86 49.60
N ALA A 189 -6.00 52.14 49.36
CA ALA A 189 -6.06 52.74 48.03
C ALA A 189 -5.06 52.12 47.06
N ASP A 190 -3.82 51.91 47.49
CA ASP A 190 -2.76 51.28 46.70
C ASP A 190 -3.11 49.83 46.35
N TRP A 191 -3.66 49.07 47.27
CA TRP A 191 -4.10 47.69 47.03
C TRP A 191 -5.24 47.60 46.06
N LEU A 192 -6.26 48.49 46.19
CA LEU A 192 -7.40 48.56 45.24
C LEU A 192 -6.92 48.92 43.83
N THR A 193 -6.02 49.88 43.72
CA THR A 193 -5.38 50.28 42.45
C THR A 193 -4.61 49.12 41.84
N TRP A 194 -3.89 48.35 42.65
CA TRP A 194 -3.18 47.17 42.21
C TRP A 194 -4.14 46.09 41.71
N LEU A 195 -5.27 45.84 42.36
CA LEU A 195 -6.28 44.89 41.89
C LEU A 195 -6.90 45.31 40.55
N GLU A 196 -7.23 46.59 40.35
CA GLU A 196 -7.70 47.10 39.05
C GLU A 196 -6.65 46.94 37.96
N SER A 197 -5.41 47.28 38.27
CA SER A 197 -4.28 47.09 37.35
C SER A 197 -4.05 45.60 37.03
N LYS A 198 -4.25 44.70 38.00
CA LYS A 198 -4.20 43.25 37.78
C LYS A 198 -5.34 42.80 36.86
N ALA A 199 -6.56 43.24 37.09
CA ALA A 199 -7.71 42.91 36.24
C ALA A 199 -7.48 43.36 34.79
N ASP A 200 -6.92 44.57 34.60
CA ASP A 200 -6.62 45.09 33.25
C ASP A 200 -5.49 44.33 32.55
N ARG A 201 -4.52 43.79 33.30
CA ARG A 201 -3.45 42.97 32.77
C ARG A 201 -3.86 41.56 32.35
N ILE A 202 -4.89 41.00 32.98
CA ILE A 202 -5.38 39.66 32.63
C ILE A 202 -6.54 39.70 31.63
N ASP A 203 -7.22 40.86 31.47
CA ASP A 203 -8.34 41.03 30.54
C ASP A 203 -7.87 40.98 29.08
N PRO A 204 -8.21 39.94 28.33
CA PRO A 204 -7.78 39.78 26.94
C PRO A 204 -8.35 40.88 26.01
N ILE A 205 -9.51 41.46 26.36
CA ILE A 205 -10.14 42.52 25.55
C ILE A 205 -9.35 43.83 25.71
N LYS A 206 -8.95 44.18 26.94
CA LYS A 206 -8.16 45.40 27.19
C LYS A 206 -6.72 45.30 26.66
N GLN A 207 -6.14 44.11 26.65
CA GLN A 207 -4.80 43.90 26.13
C GLN A 207 -4.71 43.95 24.61
N GLN A 208 -5.83 44.11 23.88
CA GLN A 208 -5.84 44.06 22.40
C GLN A 208 -5.05 42.87 21.84
N LYS A 209 -4.99 41.78 22.61
CA LYS A 209 -4.41 40.56 22.07
C LYS A 209 -5.25 40.20 20.88
N SER A 210 -4.68 40.34 19.68
CA SER A 210 -5.31 39.89 18.46
C SER A 210 -5.75 38.45 18.70
N LEU A 211 -7.05 38.23 18.76
CA LEU A 211 -7.60 36.90 18.71
C LEU A 211 -7.30 36.43 17.28
N ASP A 212 -6.10 35.93 17.09
CA ASP A 212 -5.67 35.42 15.80
C ASP A 212 -6.42 34.11 15.54
N PHE A 213 -7.62 34.27 15.01
CA PHE A 213 -8.44 33.20 14.46
C PHE A 213 -8.15 33.05 12.96
N SER A 214 -6.91 33.33 12.54
CA SER A 214 -6.52 33.09 11.17
C SER A 214 -6.78 31.61 10.85
N VAL A 215 -7.85 31.38 10.08
CA VAL A 215 -8.13 30.10 9.49
C VAL A 215 -6.94 29.80 8.56
N PRO A 216 -6.22 28.69 8.74
CA PRO A 216 -5.15 28.36 7.81
C PRO A 216 -5.73 28.32 6.40
N ALA A 217 -5.14 29.08 5.48
CA ALA A 217 -5.46 28.97 4.06
C ALA A 217 -5.10 27.54 3.62
N TYR A 218 -6.11 26.74 3.26
CA TYR A 218 -5.94 25.41 2.69
C TYR A 218 -5.70 25.49 1.18
#